data_5488f8bdbd6fb94303fb86aea1960786
#
_entry.id   5488f8bdbd6fb94303fb86aea1960786
#
_cell.length_a   1.000
_cell.length_b   1.000
_cell.length_c   1.000
_cell.angle_alpha   90.00
_cell.angle_beta   90.00
_cell.angle_gamma   90.00
#
_symmetry.space_group_name_H-M   'P 1'
#
loop_
_entity.id
_entity.type
_entity.pdbx_description
1 polymer ?
#
loop_
_entity_poly.entity_id
_entity_poly.type
_entity_poly.pdbx_seq_one_letter_code
_entity_poly.pdbx_strand_id
1 'polypeptide(L)'
;MKKVFIAATRQNDGKTLVSLGLLYAFQQRFKNVSYMKPVGQHYKLIKEEKIDKDAVLFRDAFGIEDKYSTLSPIAVPRGFTEDYILNGNRDELVAKITDAYEILSK
;
A
#
# COMPACT_ATOMS: atom_id res chain seq x y z
N MET A 1 5.25 -18.21 0.65
CA MET A 1 5.35 -16.82 0.16
C MET A 1 6.48 -16.10 0.88
N LYS A 2 7.31 -15.41 0.14
CA LYS A 2 8.35 -14.55 0.72
C LYS A 2 7.85 -13.13 0.80
N LYS A 3 8.17 -12.43 1.86
CA LYS A 3 7.70 -11.06 2.08
C LYS A 3 8.79 -10.19 2.72
N VAL A 4 8.77 -8.91 2.37
CA VAL A 4 9.68 -7.90 2.90
C VAL A 4 8.84 -6.73 3.40
N PHE A 5 9.15 -6.27 4.60
CA PHE A 5 8.52 -5.09 5.18
C PHE A 5 9.51 -3.94 5.19
N ILE A 6 9.12 -2.82 4.60
CA ILE A 6 9.97 -1.63 4.52
C ILE A 6 9.38 -0.54 5.41
N ALA A 7 10.17 -0.08 6.38
CA ALA A 7 9.74 0.92 7.33
C ALA A 7 10.80 2.00 7.50
N ALA A 8 10.37 3.16 7.98
CA ALA A 8 11.26 4.25 8.35
C ALA A 8 10.73 4.95 9.60
N THR A 9 11.61 5.64 10.31
CA THR A 9 11.23 6.34 11.53
C THR A 9 10.53 7.65 11.27
N ARG A 10 10.67 8.20 10.05
CA ARG A 10 10.06 9.46 9.65
C ARG A 10 9.47 9.37 8.25
N GLN A 11 8.55 10.28 7.97
CA GLN A 11 8.00 10.46 6.64
C GLN A 11 9.08 10.97 5.68
N ASN A 12 9.02 10.55 4.43
CA ASN A 12 9.93 10.96 3.37
C ASN A 12 11.40 10.57 3.58
N ASP A 13 11.64 9.45 4.26
CA ASP A 13 12.99 8.93 4.51
C ASP A 13 13.47 7.95 3.43
N GLY A 14 12.92 8.05 2.22
CA GLY A 14 13.38 7.26 1.08
C GLY A 14 12.72 5.89 0.93
N LYS A 15 11.64 5.60 1.66
CA LYS A 15 10.92 4.31 1.54
C LYS A 15 10.46 4.04 0.11
N THR A 16 9.94 5.05 -0.56
CA THR A 16 9.45 4.92 -1.94
C THR A 16 10.59 4.55 -2.88
N LEU A 17 11.72 5.22 -2.77
CA LEU A 17 12.89 4.95 -3.62
C LEU A 17 13.45 3.54 -3.38
N VAL A 18 13.57 3.15 -2.12
CA VAL A 18 14.05 1.80 -1.77
C VAL A 18 13.08 0.74 -2.25
N SER A 19 11.78 0.97 -2.07
CA SER A 19 10.74 0.04 -2.54
C SER A 19 10.77 -0.12 -4.05
N LEU A 20 10.99 0.96 -4.78
CA LEU A 20 11.09 0.94 -6.23
C LEU A 20 12.24 0.04 -6.69
N GLY A 21 13.42 0.23 -6.09
CA GLY A 21 14.59 -0.58 -6.40
C GLY A 21 14.42 -2.05 -6.05
N LEU A 22 13.82 -2.34 -4.90
CA LEU A 22 13.56 -3.72 -4.48
C LEU A 22 12.55 -4.42 -5.37
N LEU A 23 11.47 -3.72 -5.76
CA LEU A 23 10.48 -4.29 -6.68
C LEU A 23 11.12 -4.65 -8.02
N TYR A 24 11.93 -3.75 -8.56
CA TYR A 24 12.65 -4.02 -9.79
C TYR A 24 13.53 -5.27 -9.65
N ALA A 25 14.31 -5.34 -8.58
CA ALA A 25 15.21 -6.47 -8.34
C ALA A 25 14.45 -7.79 -8.16
N PHE A 26 13.34 -7.75 -7.43
CA PHE A 26 12.53 -8.94 -7.19
C PHE A 26 11.86 -9.45 -8.47
N GLN A 27 11.42 -8.56 -9.35
CA GLN A 27 10.84 -8.97 -10.64
C GLN A 27 11.83 -9.67 -11.54
N GLN A 28 13.14 -9.46 -11.34
CA GLN A 28 14.17 -10.17 -12.07
C GLN A 28 14.37 -11.61 -11.56
N ARG A 29 13.94 -11.89 -10.33
CA ARG A 29 14.21 -13.18 -9.67
C ARG A 29 12.96 -14.01 -9.43
N PHE A 30 11.80 -13.39 -9.27
CA PHE A 30 10.56 -14.07 -8.91
C PHE A 30 9.51 -13.82 -9.99
N LYS A 31 8.69 -14.85 -10.24
CA LYS A 31 7.69 -14.80 -11.28
C LYS A 31 6.54 -13.84 -10.93
N ASN A 32 6.09 -13.89 -9.69
CA ASN A 32 4.98 -13.08 -9.23
C ASN A 32 5.42 -12.21 -8.05
N VAL A 33 5.41 -10.91 -8.25
CA VAL A 33 5.76 -9.93 -7.21
C VAL A 33 4.62 -8.92 -7.11
N SER A 34 4.24 -8.60 -5.89
CA SER A 34 3.23 -7.57 -5.65
C SER A 34 3.69 -6.62 -4.55
N TYR A 35 2.84 -5.67 -4.24
CA TYR A 35 3.14 -4.58 -3.32
C TYR A 35 1.89 -4.24 -2.54
N MET A 36 2.05 -3.83 -1.29
CA MET A 36 0.94 -3.29 -0.52
C MET A 36 1.43 -2.17 0.38
N LYS A 37 0.68 -1.08 0.38
CA LYS A 37 0.84 -0.01 1.36
C LYS A 37 -0.42 0.00 2.23
N PRO A 38 -0.36 -0.60 3.43
CA PRO A 38 -1.56 -0.80 4.24
C PRO A 38 -2.31 0.49 4.59
N VAL A 39 -1.57 1.54 4.91
CA VAL A 39 -2.16 2.86 5.21
C VAL A 39 -1.37 3.92 4.47
N GLY A 40 -2.03 4.65 3.59
CA GLY A 40 -1.42 5.74 2.82
C GLY A 40 -1.98 7.10 3.21
N GLN A 41 -1.13 8.12 3.19
CA GLN A 41 -1.49 9.49 3.53
C GLN A 41 -1.59 10.43 2.32
N HIS A 42 -0.99 10.04 1.21
CA HIS A 42 -1.01 10.83 -0.04
C HIS A 42 -1.73 10.01 -1.11
N TYR A 43 -2.93 10.42 -1.51
CA TYR A 43 -3.76 9.63 -2.40
C TYR A 43 -4.17 10.40 -3.66
N LYS A 44 -4.52 9.62 -4.68
CA LYS A 44 -5.23 10.09 -5.88
C LYS A 44 -6.61 9.46 -5.91
N LEU A 45 -7.55 10.13 -6.56
CA LEU A 45 -8.85 9.54 -6.81
C LEU A 45 -8.82 8.76 -8.12
N ILE A 46 -9.06 7.46 -8.04
CA ILE A 46 -9.16 6.57 -9.20
C ILE A 46 -10.57 6.00 -9.20
N LYS A 47 -11.40 6.40 -10.14
CA LYS A 47 -12.82 5.99 -10.22
C LYS A 47 -13.54 6.19 -8.87
N GLU A 48 -13.34 7.36 -8.26
CA GLU A 48 -13.93 7.76 -6.99
C GLU A 48 -13.37 7.03 -5.76
N GLU A 49 -12.38 6.15 -5.93
CA GLU A 49 -11.69 5.51 -4.81
C GLU A 49 -10.40 6.26 -4.47
N LYS A 50 -10.10 6.37 -3.18
CA LYS A 50 -8.85 6.95 -2.70
C LYS A 50 -7.75 5.91 -2.72
N ILE A 51 -6.77 6.11 -3.58
CA ILE A 51 -5.66 5.17 -3.75
C ILE A 51 -4.35 5.88 -3.48
N ASP A 52 -3.51 5.31 -2.63
CA ASP A 52 -2.20 5.89 -2.32
C ASP A 52 -1.37 6.09 -3.58
N LYS A 53 -0.70 7.21 -3.68
CA LYS A 53 0.10 7.57 -4.87
C LYS A 53 1.19 6.54 -5.17
N ASP A 54 1.82 5.98 -4.14
CA ASP A 54 2.86 4.97 -4.33
C ASP A 54 2.28 3.70 -4.94
N ALA A 55 1.10 3.27 -4.50
CA ALA A 55 0.45 2.10 -5.08
C ALA A 55 0.13 2.32 -6.56
N VAL A 56 -0.33 3.50 -6.93
CA VAL A 56 -0.58 3.83 -8.34
C VAL A 56 0.73 3.79 -9.14
N LEU A 57 1.78 4.42 -8.61
CA LEU A 57 3.08 4.45 -9.27
C LEU A 57 3.62 3.04 -9.51
N PHE A 58 3.61 2.21 -8.47
CA PHE A 58 4.22 0.87 -8.57
C PHE A 58 3.39 -0.06 -9.45
N ARG A 59 2.08 0.01 -9.36
CA ARG A 59 1.23 -0.80 -10.23
C ARG A 59 1.46 -0.46 -11.70
N ASP A 60 1.48 0.82 -12.02
CA ASP A 60 1.63 1.27 -13.40
C ASP A 60 3.04 1.05 -13.94
N ALA A 61 4.07 1.28 -13.11
CA ALA A 61 5.47 1.14 -13.52
C ALA A 61 5.89 -0.32 -13.69
N PHE A 62 5.38 -1.22 -12.85
CA PHE A 62 5.83 -2.62 -12.83
C PHE A 62 4.81 -3.60 -13.40
N GLY A 63 3.67 -3.12 -13.86
CA GLY A 63 2.67 -3.98 -14.47
C GLY A 63 2.01 -4.96 -13.49
N ILE A 64 1.86 -4.56 -12.23
CA ILE A 64 1.19 -5.39 -11.23
C ILE A 64 -0.29 -5.48 -11.59
N GLU A 65 -0.84 -6.69 -11.64
CA GLU A 65 -2.21 -6.93 -12.08
C GLU A 65 -3.24 -6.80 -10.96
N ASP A 66 -2.82 -6.81 -9.70
CA ASP A 66 -3.73 -6.65 -8.57
C ASP A 66 -4.44 -5.31 -8.62
N LYS A 67 -5.65 -5.25 -8.05
CA LYS A 67 -6.44 -4.01 -8.04
C LYS A 67 -5.77 -2.93 -7.20
N TYR A 68 -5.93 -1.67 -7.60
CA TYR A 68 -5.43 -0.54 -6.81
C TYR A 68 -5.90 -0.60 -5.36
N SER A 69 -7.17 -0.91 -5.13
CA SER A 69 -7.74 -0.97 -3.79
C SER A 69 -7.14 -2.09 -2.93
N THR A 70 -6.61 -3.15 -3.56
CA THR A 70 -5.93 -4.23 -2.86
C THR A 70 -4.51 -3.83 -2.47
N LEU A 71 -3.82 -3.10 -3.36
CA LEU A 71 -2.48 -2.58 -3.09
C LEU A 71 -2.50 -1.43 -2.06
N SER A 72 -3.61 -0.70 -2.00
CA SER A 72 -3.80 0.42 -1.09
C SER A 72 -5.16 0.30 -0.40
N PRO A 73 -5.29 -0.59 0.60
CA PRO A 73 -6.58 -0.84 1.23
C PRO A 73 -7.10 0.34 2.05
N ILE A 74 -6.22 1.16 2.59
CA ILE A 74 -6.62 2.33 3.39
C ILE A 74 -5.83 3.55 2.94
N ALA A 75 -6.55 4.58 2.49
CA ALA A 75 -5.96 5.87 2.18
C ALA A 75 -6.65 6.92 3.06
N VAL A 76 -5.88 7.63 3.87
CA VAL A 76 -6.42 8.51 4.90
C VAL A 76 -6.19 9.97 4.55
N PRO A 77 -7.20 10.82 4.79
CA PRO A 77 -7.05 12.26 4.60
C PRO A 77 -6.26 12.89 5.75
N ARG A 78 -5.89 14.15 5.54
CA ARG A 78 -5.25 14.95 6.58
C ARG A 78 -6.20 15.03 7.79
N GLY A 79 -5.64 14.89 8.99
CA GLY A 79 -6.43 14.91 10.22
C GLY A 79 -7.07 13.59 10.61
N PHE A 80 -6.85 12.53 9.85
CA PHE A 80 -7.43 11.21 10.12
C PHE A 80 -7.07 10.68 11.50
N THR A 81 -5.85 10.91 11.96
CA THR A 81 -5.40 10.38 13.25
C THR A 81 -6.25 10.90 14.40
N GLU A 82 -6.55 12.19 14.38
CA GLU A 82 -7.42 12.81 15.39
C GLU A 82 -8.82 12.23 15.34
N ASP A 83 -9.41 12.15 14.14
CA ASP A 83 -10.72 11.53 13.95
C ASP A 83 -10.75 10.09 14.42
N TYR A 84 -9.71 9.33 14.12
CA TYR A 84 -9.63 7.92 14.50
C TYR A 84 -9.59 7.76 16.03
N ILE A 85 -8.83 8.60 16.72
CA ILE A 85 -8.75 8.57 18.18
C ILE A 85 -10.12 8.83 18.81
N LEU A 86 -10.88 9.76 18.23
CA LEU A 86 -12.18 10.15 18.78
C LEU A 86 -13.33 9.23 18.35
N ASN A 87 -13.32 8.76 17.11
CA ASN A 87 -14.49 8.09 16.50
C ASN A 87 -14.14 6.84 15.69
N GLY A 88 -12.88 6.40 15.67
CA GLY A 88 -12.43 5.36 14.76
C GLY A 88 -12.88 3.95 15.12
N ASN A 89 -12.84 3.07 14.13
CA ASN A 89 -13.12 1.64 14.27
C ASN A 89 -11.89 0.84 13.87
N ARG A 90 -11.12 0.43 14.87
CA ARG A 90 -9.89 -0.35 14.66
C ARG A 90 -10.16 -1.67 13.93
N ASP A 91 -11.23 -2.36 14.30
CA ASP A 91 -11.51 -3.69 13.73
C ASP A 91 -11.82 -3.60 12.24
N GLU A 92 -12.50 -2.56 11.80
CA GLU A 92 -12.77 -2.32 10.38
C GLU A 92 -11.47 -2.10 9.59
N LEU A 93 -10.55 -1.29 10.12
CA LEU A 93 -9.27 -1.03 9.47
C LEU A 93 -8.41 -2.29 9.40
N VAL A 94 -8.34 -3.05 10.49
CA VAL A 94 -7.59 -4.30 10.54
C VAL A 94 -8.16 -5.30 9.53
N ALA A 95 -9.49 -5.41 9.44
CA ALA A 95 -10.13 -6.32 8.49
C ALA A 95 -9.79 -5.96 7.04
N LYS A 96 -9.82 -4.69 6.68
CA LYS A 96 -9.47 -4.25 5.32
C LYS A 96 -8.04 -4.61 4.96
N ILE A 97 -7.10 -4.39 5.87
CA ILE A 97 -5.68 -4.71 5.63
C ILE A 97 -5.50 -6.22 5.52
N THR A 98 -6.10 -6.98 6.42
CA THR A 98 -6.00 -8.43 6.43
C THR A 98 -6.57 -9.05 5.15
N ASP A 99 -7.73 -8.60 4.72
CA ASP A 99 -8.36 -9.07 3.50
C ASP A 99 -7.50 -8.80 2.27
N ALA A 100 -6.96 -7.59 2.17
CA ALA A 100 -6.06 -7.23 1.08
C ALA A 100 -4.81 -8.10 1.08
N TYR A 101 -4.22 -8.32 2.24
CA TYR A 101 -3.02 -9.15 2.39
C TYR A 101 -3.31 -10.60 1.95
N GLU A 102 -4.45 -11.15 2.33
CA GLU A 102 -4.82 -12.50 1.93
C GLU A 102 -4.96 -12.64 0.42
N ILE A 103 -5.57 -11.64 -0.24
CA ILE A 103 -5.68 -11.63 -1.70
C ILE A 103 -4.31 -11.63 -2.35
N LEU A 104 -3.40 -10.77 -1.89
CA LEU A 104 -2.05 -10.64 -2.46
C LEU A 104 -1.18 -11.85 -2.20
N SER A 105 -1.49 -12.63 -1.16
CA SER A 105 -0.69 -13.79 -0.74
C SER A 105 -0.99 -15.07 -1.52
N LYS A 106 -1.99 -15.04 -2.37
CA LYS A 106 -2.39 -16.23 -3.15
C LYS A 106 -1.57 -16.44 -4.39
#